data_cf4cddf734081513645d7dd01c36f3af
#
_entry.id   cf4cddf734081513645d7dd01c36f3af
#
_cell.length_a   1.000
_cell.length_b   1.000
_cell.length_c   1.000
_cell.angle_alpha   90.00
_cell.angle_beta   90.00
_cell.angle_gamma   90.00
#
_symmetry.space_group_name_H-M   'P 1'
#
loop_
_entity.id
_entity.type
_entity.pdbx_description
1 polymer ?
#
loop_
_entity_poly.entity_id
_entity_poly.type
_entity_poly.pdbx_seq_one_letter_code
_entity_poly.pdbx_strand_id
1 'polypeptide(L)'
;MRDGIFIVDGDGHVMDFSHRCYQKYLPEQYRHRIAFFPGAYWDRRQAPNGDMGRDPDTPEEMLADLGQEGIDLAFLYPTSALRIGEIREPEYQAALCRAYNDFMADWCKAAPDRLKGVAIVPYLDPTEAARELDRAVSRLGLVGLMFPTFIPGRNVAEPFLLADL
;
A
#
# COMPACT_ATOMS: atom_id res chain seq x y z
N MET A 1 13.10 -11.21 17.91
CA MET A 1 12.49 -11.29 19.29
C MET A 1 13.41 -10.55 20.26
N ARG A 2 12.86 -9.57 20.96
CA ARG A 2 13.60 -8.81 21.97
C ARG A 2 13.16 -9.33 23.35
N ASP A 3 14.11 -9.82 24.14
CA ASP A 3 13.85 -10.40 25.49
C ASP A 3 12.81 -11.55 25.48
N GLY A 4 12.77 -12.34 24.41
CA GLY A 4 11.79 -13.43 24.25
C GLY A 4 10.38 -12.99 23.80
N ILE A 5 10.15 -11.69 23.59
CA ILE A 5 8.87 -11.13 23.14
C ILE A 5 8.87 -11.02 21.62
N PHE A 6 7.81 -11.53 20.97
CA PHE A 6 7.58 -11.35 19.55
C PHE A 6 6.92 -9.97 19.31
N ILE A 7 7.59 -9.10 18.54
CA ILE A 7 7.17 -7.71 18.32
C ILE A 7 6.60 -7.58 16.91
N VAL A 8 5.39 -7.04 16.84
CA VAL A 8 4.67 -6.80 15.58
C VAL A 8 4.46 -5.31 15.40
N ASP A 9 4.90 -4.79 14.25
CA ASP A 9 4.50 -3.48 13.76
C ASP A 9 3.17 -3.62 12.98
N GLY A 10 2.13 -3.01 13.49
CA GLY A 10 0.78 -3.04 12.91
C GLY A 10 0.49 -1.90 11.94
N ASP A 11 1.43 -0.98 11.71
CA ASP A 11 1.23 0.26 10.93
C ASP A 11 2.49 0.64 10.13
N GLY A 12 3.22 -0.35 9.65
CA GLY A 12 4.38 -0.15 8.79
C GLY A 12 3.97 0.37 7.41
N HIS A 13 4.79 1.23 6.81
CA HIS A 13 4.50 1.83 5.51
C HIS A 13 5.60 1.54 4.49
N VAL A 14 5.20 1.31 3.23
CA VAL A 14 6.12 1.39 2.09
C VAL A 14 6.10 2.79 1.51
N MET A 15 7.28 3.29 1.12
CA MET A 15 7.42 4.61 0.54
C MET A 15 7.15 4.57 -0.97
N ASP A 16 5.88 4.57 -1.32
CA ASP A 16 5.38 4.51 -2.68
C ASP A 16 5.15 5.92 -3.30
N PHE A 17 5.98 6.89 -2.92
CA PHE A 17 5.84 8.30 -3.35
C PHE A 17 6.04 8.52 -4.85
N SER A 18 6.67 7.59 -5.50
CA SER A 18 6.94 7.66 -6.92
C SER A 18 6.03 6.68 -7.66
N HIS A 19 5.26 7.20 -8.63
CA HIS A 19 4.58 6.34 -9.60
C HIS A 19 5.54 5.35 -10.28
N ARG A 20 6.85 5.56 -10.19
CA ARG A 20 7.87 4.62 -10.69
C ARG A 20 7.80 3.27 -10.00
N CYS A 21 7.35 3.19 -8.74
CA CYS A 21 7.13 1.94 -8.03
C CYS A 21 6.14 1.04 -8.78
N TYR A 22 5.10 1.63 -9.38
CA TYR A 22 4.05 0.89 -10.06
C TYR A 22 4.24 0.81 -11.57
N GLN A 23 5.14 1.61 -12.16
CA GLN A 23 5.22 1.81 -13.60
C GLN A 23 5.39 0.50 -14.37
N LYS A 24 6.18 -0.43 -13.87
CA LYS A 24 6.39 -1.73 -14.51
C LYS A 24 5.15 -2.64 -14.49
N TYR A 25 4.22 -2.39 -13.55
CA TYR A 25 3.00 -3.18 -13.38
C TYR A 25 1.78 -2.54 -14.08
N LEU A 26 1.86 -1.25 -14.41
CA LEU A 26 0.78 -0.55 -15.11
C LEU A 26 0.64 -1.02 -16.57
N PRO A 27 -0.60 -1.14 -17.08
CA PRO A 27 -0.85 -1.24 -18.52
C PRO A 27 -0.16 -0.12 -19.28
N GLU A 28 0.32 -0.41 -20.50
CA GLU A 28 1.12 0.51 -21.31
C GLU A 28 0.48 1.89 -21.46
N GLN A 29 -0.83 1.93 -21.69
CA GLN A 29 -1.60 3.16 -21.84
C GLN A 29 -1.54 4.10 -20.61
N TYR A 30 -1.21 3.59 -19.44
CA TYR A 30 -1.14 4.35 -18.20
C TYR A 30 0.29 4.61 -17.71
N ARG A 31 1.30 3.98 -18.29
CA ARG A 31 2.71 4.08 -17.82
C ARG A 31 3.27 5.49 -17.87
N HIS A 32 2.73 6.35 -18.72
CA HIS A 32 3.17 7.74 -18.87
C HIS A 32 2.34 8.73 -18.02
N ARG A 33 1.27 8.25 -17.38
CA ARG A 33 0.47 9.08 -16.47
C ARG A 33 1.16 9.14 -15.11
N ILE A 34 1.24 10.37 -14.59
CA ILE A 34 1.73 10.60 -13.22
C ILE A 34 0.51 10.60 -12.31
N ALA A 35 0.40 9.60 -11.46
CA ALA A 35 -0.55 9.65 -10.35
C ALA A 35 -0.02 10.68 -9.35
N PHE A 36 -0.62 11.85 -9.32
CA PHE A 36 -0.31 12.87 -8.36
C PHE A 36 -1.26 12.72 -7.16
N PHE A 37 -0.68 12.43 -6.01
CA PHE A 37 -1.40 12.37 -4.74
C PHE A 37 -1.03 13.62 -3.91
N PRO A 38 -1.88 14.68 -3.94
CA PRO A 38 -1.62 15.90 -3.18
C PRO A 38 -1.49 15.60 -1.69
N GLY A 39 -0.44 16.09 -1.06
CA GLY A 39 -0.24 15.94 0.38
C GLY A 39 0.69 14.81 0.81
N ALA A 40 1.20 13.98 -0.11
CA ALA A 40 2.18 12.94 0.23
C ALA A 40 3.53 13.49 0.74
N TYR A 41 3.75 14.80 0.68
CA TYR A 41 5.01 15.46 1.06
C TYR A 41 4.99 16.12 2.43
N TRP A 42 3.86 16.27 3.09
CA TRP A 42 3.76 17.06 4.31
C TRP A 42 4.19 16.31 5.58
N ASP A 43 4.37 15.02 5.50
CA ASP A 43 4.72 14.19 6.66
C ASP A 43 6.24 13.97 6.82
N ARG A 44 7.06 14.55 5.97
CA ARG A 44 8.53 14.54 6.15
C ARG A 44 8.92 15.47 7.29
N ARG A 45 9.01 14.91 8.48
CA ARG A 45 9.51 15.63 9.64
C ARG A 45 11.04 15.67 9.57
N GLN A 46 11.61 16.86 9.66
CA GLN A 46 13.04 16.98 9.96
C GLN A 46 13.30 16.45 11.37
N ALA A 47 14.25 15.52 11.48
CA ALA A 47 14.79 15.17 12.77
C ALA A 47 15.39 16.43 13.45
N PRO A 48 15.48 16.50 14.79
CA PRO A 48 16.01 17.65 15.51
C PRO A 48 17.43 18.08 15.10
N ASN A 49 18.21 17.16 14.54
CA ASN A 49 19.55 17.41 14.00
C ASN A 49 19.57 17.88 12.54
N GLY A 50 18.39 18.06 11.92
CA GLY A 50 18.28 18.40 10.49
C GLY A 50 18.42 17.22 9.53
N ASP A 51 18.67 16.02 10.05
CA ASP A 51 18.69 14.80 9.27
C ASP A 51 17.26 14.31 9.07
N MET A 52 16.86 14.17 7.81
CA MET A 52 15.50 13.73 7.46
C MET A 52 15.30 12.22 7.59
N GLY A 53 16.37 11.49 7.92
CA GLY A 53 16.36 10.05 7.78
C GLY A 53 16.12 9.62 6.32
N ARG A 54 16.58 8.47 5.95
CA ARG A 54 16.29 7.89 4.64
C ARG A 54 15.25 6.79 4.82
N ASP A 55 14.10 6.97 4.18
CA ASP A 55 13.13 5.89 4.09
C ASP A 55 13.72 4.72 3.27
N PRO A 56 13.42 3.47 3.62
CA PRO A 56 13.93 2.32 2.88
C PRO A 56 13.38 2.32 1.45
N ASP A 57 14.30 2.26 0.47
CA ASP A 57 13.98 2.19 -0.96
C ASP A 57 13.84 0.73 -1.45
N THR A 58 14.27 -0.23 -0.62
CA THR A 58 14.24 -1.66 -0.92
C THR A 58 13.73 -2.49 0.26
N PRO A 59 13.18 -3.70 0.00
CA PRO A 59 12.79 -4.60 1.07
C PRO A 59 13.94 -4.97 2.00
N GLU A 60 15.18 -5.08 1.48
CA GLU A 60 16.37 -5.42 2.25
C GLU A 60 16.72 -4.31 3.24
N GLU A 61 16.65 -3.03 2.81
CA GLU A 61 16.85 -1.88 3.70
C GLU A 61 15.77 -1.86 4.79
N MET A 62 14.50 -2.05 4.43
CA MET A 62 13.41 -2.15 5.40
C MET A 62 13.64 -3.27 6.43
N LEU A 63 14.07 -4.45 5.98
CA LEU A 63 14.37 -5.57 6.87
C LEU A 63 15.53 -5.27 7.82
N ALA A 64 16.52 -4.50 7.37
CA ALA A 64 17.63 -4.06 8.21
C ALA A 64 17.14 -3.10 9.31
N ASP A 65 16.29 -2.13 8.95
CA ASP A 65 15.70 -1.17 9.90
C ASP A 65 14.82 -1.88 10.93
N LEU A 66 13.91 -2.77 10.48
CA LEU A 66 13.10 -3.60 11.37
C LEU A 66 13.97 -4.46 12.32
N GLY A 67 15.12 -4.92 11.83
CA GLY A 67 16.08 -5.67 12.64
C GLY A 67 16.73 -4.80 13.73
N GLN A 68 17.10 -3.55 13.42
CA GLN A 68 17.67 -2.60 14.37
C GLN A 68 16.66 -2.24 15.47
N GLU A 69 15.39 -2.04 15.09
CA GLU A 69 14.30 -1.74 16.03
C GLU A 69 13.82 -2.96 16.83
N GLY A 70 14.23 -4.16 16.41
CA GLY A 70 13.84 -5.42 17.06
C GLY A 70 12.43 -5.88 16.71
N ILE A 71 11.88 -5.40 15.58
CA ILE A 71 10.57 -5.77 15.07
C ILE A 71 10.68 -7.10 14.32
N ASP A 72 9.86 -8.07 14.68
CA ASP A 72 9.87 -9.41 14.10
C ASP A 72 9.01 -9.52 12.85
N LEU A 73 7.87 -8.81 12.81
CA LEU A 73 6.91 -8.83 11.73
C LEU A 73 6.32 -7.43 11.54
N ALA A 74 6.13 -6.99 10.29
CA ALA A 74 5.46 -5.74 9.95
C ALA A 74 4.30 -5.97 8.99
N PHE A 75 3.16 -5.36 9.27
CA PHE A 75 2.08 -5.16 8.31
C PHE A 75 2.36 -3.89 7.51
N LEU A 76 2.33 -3.98 6.19
CA LEU A 76 2.77 -2.90 5.30
C LEU A 76 1.60 -2.29 4.55
N TYR A 77 1.42 -1.00 4.77
CA TYR A 77 0.41 -0.17 4.13
C TYR A 77 1.03 0.74 3.04
N PRO A 78 0.23 1.25 2.11
CA PRO A 78 0.69 2.29 1.20
C PRO A 78 0.88 3.61 1.95
N THR A 79 1.73 4.50 1.41
CA THR A 79 1.81 5.89 1.85
C THR A 79 1.07 6.81 0.89
N SER A 80 1.48 6.86 -0.37
CA SER A 80 0.81 7.70 -1.38
C SER A 80 -0.53 7.13 -1.81
N ALA A 81 -0.64 5.82 -1.98
CA ALA A 81 -1.88 5.18 -2.41
C ALA A 81 -2.96 5.10 -1.32
N LEU A 82 -2.72 5.60 -0.09
CA LEU A 82 -3.78 5.94 0.86
C LEU A 82 -4.84 6.85 0.23
N ARG A 83 -4.46 7.66 -0.75
CA ARG A 83 -5.34 8.61 -1.44
C ARG A 83 -5.89 8.08 -2.77
N ILE A 84 -5.84 6.79 -3.01
CA ILE A 84 -6.36 6.16 -4.25
C ILE A 84 -7.83 6.53 -4.53
N GLY A 85 -8.62 6.78 -3.48
CA GLY A 85 -10.00 7.23 -3.59
C GLY A 85 -10.20 8.60 -4.27
N GLU A 86 -9.13 9.39 -4.45
CA GLU A 86 -9.19 10.67 -5.15
C GLU A 86 -9.13 10.52 -6.69
N ILE A 87 -8.72 9.38 -7.19
CA ILE A 87 -8.73 9.07 -8.61
C ILE A 87 -10.17 8.88 -9.06
N ARG A 88 -10.64 9.73 -9.97
CA ARG A 88 -12.04 9.80 -10.44
C ARG A 88 -12.35 8.91 -11.64
N GLU A 89 -11.35 8.42 -12.32
CA GLU A 89 -11.48 7.58 -13.52
C GLU A 89 -11.45 6.11 -13.07
N PRO A 90 -12.58 5.37 -13.18
CA PRO A 90 -12.67 4.02 -12.60
C PRO A 90 -11.64 3.04 -13.16
N GLU A 91 -11.43 3.03 -14.48
CA GLU A 91 -10.48 2.12 -15.13
C GLU A 91 -9.02 2.40 -14.68
N TYR A 92 -8.68 3.69 -14.56
CA TYR A 92 -7.34 4.08 -14.10
C TYR A 92 -7.16 3.78 -12.60
N GLN A 93 -8.17 4.03 -11.78
CA GLN A 93 -8.15 3.65 -10.37
C GLN A 93 -7.92 2.14 -10.21
N ALA A 94 -8.68 1.33 -10.97
CA ALA A 94 -8.52 -0.13 -10.95
C ALA A 94 -7.12 -0.58 -11.41
N ALA A 95 -6.57 0.06 -12.44
CA ALA A 95 -5.21 -0.22 -12.90
C ALA A 95 -4.15 0.11 -11.85
N LEU A 96 -4.30 1.24 -11.15
CA LEU A 96 -3.39 1.65 -10.06
C LEU A 96 -3.48 0.69 -8.87
N CYS A 97 -4.68 0.26 -8.48
CA CYS A 97 -4.86 -0.72 -7.40
C CYS A 97 -4.16 -2.03 -7.73
N ARG A 98 -4.36 -2.56 -8.94
CA ARG A 98 -3.67 -3.78 -9.39
C ARG A 98 -2.14 -3.61 -9.38
N ALA A 99 -1.66 -2.49 -9.90
CA ALA A 99 -0.23 -2.20 -9.95
C ALA A 99 0.40 -2.09 -8.54
N TYR A 100 -0.29 -1.44 -7.60
CA TYR A 100 0.14 -1.40 -6.21
C TYR A 100 0.17 -2.80 -5.58
N ASN A 101 -0.89 -3.59 -5.75
CA ASN A 101 -0.95 -4.93 -5.16
C ASN A 101 0.14 -5.86 -5.71
N ASP A 102 0.44 -5.78 -7.01
CA ASP A 102 1.56 -6.50 -7.60
C ASP A 102 2.92 -6.03 -7.06
N PHE A 103 3.11 -4.72 -6.92
CA PHE A 103 4.29 -4.13 -6.29
C PHE A 103 4.45 -4.60 -4.84
N MET A 104 3.39 -4.53 -4.04
CA MET A 104 3.41 -4.95 -2.63
C MET A 104 3.71 -6.44 -2.49
N ALA A 105 3.11 -7.26 -3.34
CA ALA A 105 3.39 -8.69 -3.36
C ALA A 105 4.86 -8.99 -3.68
N ASP A 106 5.43 -8.29 -4.69
CA ASP A 106 6.86 -8.43 -5.01
C ASP A 106 7.76 -7.96 -3.86
N TRP A 107 7.39 -6.86 -3.19
CA TRP A 107 8.11 -6.35 -2.03
C TRP A 107 8.17 -7.37 -0.89
N CYS A 108 7.03 -7.97 -0.55
CA CYS A 108 6.93 -8.92 0.55
C CYS A 108 7.62 -10.26 0.28
N LYS A 109 7.92 -10.59 -0.99
CA LYS A 109 8.66 -11.82 -1.34
C LYS A 109 10.06 -11.90 -0.76
N ALA A 110 10.68 -10.78 -0.40
CA ALA A 110 12.00 -10.75 0.21
C ALA A 110 12.03 -11.46 1.57
N ALA A 111 10.94 -11.38 2.34
CA ALA A 111 10.79 -12.06 3.62
C ALA A 111 9.29 -12.27 3.96
N PRO A 112 8.62 -13.25 3.33
CA PRO A 112 7.17 -13.41 3.43
C PRO A 112 6.69 -13.73 4.86
N ASP A 113 7.56 -14.23 5.71
CA ASP A 113 7.25 -14.49 7.12
C ASP A 113 7.33 -13.23 8.00
N ARG A 114 8.01 -12.18 7.53
CA ARG A 114 8.24 -10.93 8.25
C ARG A 114 7.49 -9.73 7.68
N LEU A 115 7.26 -9.69 6.36
CA LEU A 115 6.62 -8.60 5.66
C LEU A 115 5.24 -9.04 5.19
N LYS A 116 4.20 -8.38 5.68
CA LYS A 116 2.79 -8.71 5.41
C LYS A 116 2.11 -7.54 4.72
N GLY A 117 1.99 -7.62 3.40
CA GLY A 117 1.38 -6.56 2.59
C GLY A 117 -0.13 -6.50 2.73
N VAL A 118 -0.66 -5.27 2.79
CA VAL A 118 -2.08 -4.97 2.81
C VAL A 118 -2.51 -4.47 1.43
N ALA A 119 -3.59 -5.03 0.90
CA ALA A 119 -4.13 -4.71 -0.41
C ALA A 119 -4.89 -3.38 -0.42
N ILE A 120 -5.04 -2.79 -1.61
CA ILE A 120 -6.02 -1.74 -1.92
C ILE A 120 -6.91 -2.20 -3.08
N VAL A 121 -8.13 -1.67 -3.15
CA VAL A 121 -9.11 -2.03 -4.19
C VAL A 121 -9.71 -0.78 -4.84
N PRO A 122 -10.27 -0.87 -6.05
CA PRO A 122 -10.92 0.26 -6.71
C PRO A 122 -12.29 0.56 -6.09
N TYR A 123 -12.42 1.69 -5.41
CA TYR A 123 -13.64 2.07 -4.69
C TYR A 123 -14.79 2.58 -5.56
N LEU A 124 -14.52 2.84 -6.85
CA LEU A 124 -15.53 3.33 -7.78
C LEU A 124 -16.34 2.21 -8.45
N ASP A 125 -15.82 0.99 -8.39
CA ASP A 125 -16.47 -0.20 -8.97
C ASP A 125 -16.42 -1.37 -7.97
N PRO A 126 -17.51 -1.66 -7.24
CA PRO A 126 -17.55 -2.72 -6.24
C PRO A 126 -17.28 -4.11 -6.81
N THR A 127 -17.71 -4.37 -8.04
CA THR A 127 -17.47 -5.68 -8.68
C THR A 127 -15.98 -5.88 -8.98
N GLU A 128 -15.31 -4.85 -9.49
CA GLU A 128 -13.85 -4.88 -9.67
C GLU A 128 -13.11 -4.89 -8.33
N ALA A 129 -13.64 -4.22 -7.30
CA ALA A 129 -13.09 -4.27 -5.95
C ALA A 129 -13.07 -5.70 -5.40
N ALA A 130 -14.20 -6.40 -5.48
CA ALA A 130 -14.31 -7.79 -5.02
C ALA A 130 -13.37 -8.73 -5.79
N ARG A 131 -13.29 -8.59 -7.12
CA ARG A 131 -12.36 -9.37 -7.95
C ARG A 131 -10.90 -9.13 -7.60
N GLU A 132 -10.54 -7.86 -7.39
CA GLU A 132 -9.17 -7.50 -7.05
C GLU A 132 -8.81 -7.96 -5.63
N LEU A 133 -9.73 -7.88 -4.68
CA LEU A 133 -9.52 -8.41 -3.33
C LEU A 133 -9.30 -9.93 -3.37
N ASP A 134 -10.14 -10.68 -4.09
CA ASP A 134 -9.94 -12.11 -4.27
C ASP A 134 -8.56 -12.41 -4.88
N ARG A 135 -8.17 -11.68 -5.93
CA ARG A 135 -6.84 -11.84 -6.55
C ARG A 135 -5.71 -11.55 -5.57
N ALA A 136 -5.81 -10.45 -4.83
CA ALA A 136 -4.79 -9.99 -3.90
C ALA A 136 -4.54 -11.01 -2.77
N VAL A 137 -5.59 -11.57 -2.23
CA VAL A 137 -5.50 -12.57 -1.15
C VAL A 137 -5.12 -13.94 -1.68
N SER A 138 -5.87 -14.47 -2.70
CA SER A 138 -5.75 -15.85 -3.13
C SER A 138 -4.52 -16.12 -4.00
N ARG A 139 -4.03 -15.11 -4.76
CA ARG A 139 -2.92 -15.29 -5.72
C ARG A 139 -1.65 -14.54 -5.33
N LEU A 140 -1.78 -13.37 -4.70
CA LEU A 140 -0.65 -12.53 -4.34
C LEU A 140 -0.20 -12.73 -2.89
N GLY A 141 -1.04 -13.34 -2.04
CA GLY A 141 -0.71 -13.61 -0.64
C GLY A 141 -0.75 -12.37 0.24
N LEU A 142 -1.45 -11.31 -0.18
CA LEU A 142 -1.68 -10.15 0.67
C LEU A 142 -2.66 -10.53 1.80
N VAL A 143 -2.47 -9.96 2.97
CA VAL A 143 -3.09 -10.47 4.21
C VAL A 143 -4.24 -9.63 4.75
N GLY A 144 -4.56 -8.52 4.10
CA GLY A 144 -5.61 -7.61 4.54
C GLY A 144 -6.01 -6.63 3.45
N LEU A 145 -7.01 -5.82 3.74
CA LEU A 145 -7.50 -4.75 2.89
C LEU A 145 -7.41 -3.43 3.65
N MET A 146 -6.73 -2.44 3.06
CA MET A 146 -6.83 -1.06 3.48
C MET A 146 -8.09 -0.46 2.84
N PHE A 147 -9.05 -0.09 3.70
CA PHE A 147 -10.28 0.53 3.26
C PHE A 147 -10.27 2.02 3.65
N PRO A 148 -10.58 2.95 2.74
CA PRO A 148 -10.54 4.37 3.07
C PRO A 148 -11.64 4.73 4.06
N THR A 149 -11.34 5.61 4.98
CA THR A 149 -12.34 6.20 5.90
C THR A 149 -13.22 7.23 5.20
N PHE A 150 -12.80 7.70 4.03
CA PHE A 150 -13.50 8.72 3.25
C PHE A 150 -13.40 8.44 1.76
N ILE A 151 -14.56 8.37 1.10
CA ILE A 151 -14.69 8.34 -0.37
C ILE A 151 -15.46 9.61 -0.77
N PRO A 152 -14.88 10.50 -1.59
CA PRO A 152 -15.55 11.75 -1.96
C PRO A 152 -16.94 11.52 -2.56
N GLY A 153 -17.96 12.11 -1.92
CA GLY A 153 -19.36 12.03 -2.35
C GLY A 153 -20.07 10.72 -2.00
N ARG A 154 -19.45 9.84 -1.19
CA ARG A 154 -20.07 8.58 -0.76
C ARG A 154 -19.79 8.31 0.71
N ASN A 155 -20.73 7.61 1.34
CA ASN A 155 -20.53 7.06 2.67
C ASN A 155 -19.97 5.62 2.51
N VAL A 156 -18.87 5.31 3.17
CA VAL A 156 -18.27 3.96 3.14
C VAL A 156 -19.20 2.86 3.67
N ALA A 157 -20.19 3.24 4.48
CA ALA A 157 -21.21 2.33 5.00
C ALA A 157 -22.41 2.12 4.04
N GLU A 158 -22.37 2.67 2.82
CA GLU A 158 -23.43 2.41 1.84
C GLU A 158 -23.46 0.93 1.44
N PRO A 159 -24.65 0.30 1.42
CA PRO A 159 -24.79 -1.15 1.20
C PRO A 159 -24.09 -1.64 -0.06
N PHE A 160 -24.05 -0.84 -1.11
CA PHE A 160 -23.46 -1.26 -2.38
C PHE A 160 -21.92 -1.36 -2.34
N LEU A 161 -21.25 -0.69 -1.38
CA LEU A 161 -19.81 -0.80 -1.18
C LEU A 161 -19.41 -2.03 -0.35
N LEU A 162 -20.32 -2.51 0.49
CA LEU A 162 -20.05 -3.60 1.42
C LEU A 162 -20.67 -4.94 0.98
N ALA A 163 -21.68 -4.91 0.13
CA ALA A 163 -22.42 -6.12 -0.25
C ALA A 163 -21.65 -7.06 -1.17
N ASP A 164 -20.65 -6.55 -1.92
CA ASP A 164 -19.88 -7.30 -2.91
C ASP A 164 -18.44 -7.62 -2.43
N LEU A 165 -18.03 -7.12 -1.25
CA LEU A 165 -16.75 -7.42 -0.60
C LEU A 165 -16.88 -8.54 0.43
#